data_72bf98120d2ca46280efa65fb1786fa6
#
_entry.id   72bf98120d2ca46280efa65fb1786fa6
#
_cell.length_a   1.000
_cell.length_b   1.000
_cell.length_c   1.000
_cell.angle_alpha   90.00
_cell.angle_beta   90.00
_cell.angle_gamma   90.00
#
_symmetry.space_group_name_H-M   'P 1'
#
loop_
_entity.id
_entity.type
_entity.pdbx_description
1 polymer ?
#
loop_
_entity_poly.entity_id
_entity_poly.type
_entity_poly.pdbx_seq_one_letter_code
_entity_poly.pdbx_strand_id
1 'polypeptide(L)' 'MEIKVLGTGCPKCKALEKTVINSLAELEIAADVLKVEDIMNIMEYGIMRTPGLVINGKVVLSGRVPTMDEIKNLIRQNQ' A
#
# COMPACT_ATOMS: atom_id res chain seq x y z
N MET A 1 4.11 -7.56 10.30
CA MET A 1 3.34 -6.46 9.64
C MET A 1 2.82 -6.94 8.31
N GLU A 2 1.57 -6.67 8.02
CA GLU A 2 0.95 -7.02 6.75
C GLU A 2 0.61 -5.74 5.99
N ILE A 3 1.07 -5.65 4.74
CA ILE A 3 0.80 -4.50 3.87
C ILE A 3 0.11 -5.02 2.62
N LYS A 4 -0.98 -4.37 2.24
CA LYS A 4 -1.70 -4.71 1.01
C LYS A 4 -1.75 -3.51 0.09
N VAL A 5 -1.44 -3.76 -1.18
CA VAL A 5 -1.56 -2.74 -2.24
C VAL A 5 -2.81 -3.06 -3.03
N LEU A 6 -3.78 -2.16 -2.98
CA LEU A 6 -5.07 -2.33 -3.63
C LEU A 6 -5.04 -1.69 -5.02
N GLY A 7 -5.27 -2.50 -6.05
CA GLY A 7 -5.30 -2.00 -7.40
C GLY A 7 -5.30 -3.11 -8.43
N THR A 8 -5.77 -2.81 -9.64
CA THR A 8 -5.97 -3.78 -10.70
C THR A 8 -4.75 -3.94 -11.61
N GLY A 9 -3.55 -3.59 -11.13
CA GLY A 9 -2.32 -3.73 -11.89
C GLY A 9 -1.98 -2.56 -12.79
N CYS A 10 -2.57 -1.40 -12.56
CA CYS A 10 -2.27 -0.19 -13.32
C CYS A 10 -0.83 0.30 -13.05
N PRO A 11 -0.27 1.20 -13.91
CA PRO A 11 1.08 1.71 -13.68
C PRO A 11 1.28 2.36 -12.31
N LYS A 12 0.28 3.10 -11.83
CA LYS A 12 0.33 3.73 -10.50
C LYS A 12 0.33 2.68 -9.38
N CYS A 13 -0.40 1.58 -9.57
CA CYS A 13 -0.44 0.50 -8.59
C CYS A 13 0.92 -0.18 -8.47
N LYS A 14 1.59 -0.40 -9.60
CA LYS A 14 2.93 -0.97 -9.63
C LYS A 14 3.95 -0.02 -9.01
N ALA A 15 3.83 1.28 -9.27
CA ALA A 15 4.71 2.28 -8.69
C ALA A 15 4.57 2.33 -7.17
N LEU A 16 3.34 2.25 -6.67
CA LEU A 16 3.10 2.21 -5.22
C LEU A 16 3.73 0.97 -4.60
N GLU A 17 3.53 -0.19 -5.19
CA GLU A 17 4.12 -1.43 -4.68
C GLU A 17 5.64 -1.33 -4.59
N LYS A 18 6.27 -0.82 -5.65
CA LYS A 18 7.73 -0.67 -5.68
C LYS A 18 8.21 0.28 -4.59
N THR A 19 7.51 1.40 -4.40
CA THR A 19 7.88 2.38 -3.37
C THR A 19 7.74 1.78 -1.98
N VAL A 20 6.69 0.99 -1.75
CA VAL A 20 6.48 0.30 -0.47
C VAL A 20 7.63 -0.66 -0.19
N ILE A 21 7.99 -1.50 -1.17
CA ILE A 21 9.06 -2.47 -1.01
C ILE A 21 10.39 -1.77 -0.72
N ASN A 22 10.69 -0.71 -1.46
CA ASN A 22 11.92 0.05 -1.25
C ASN A 22 11.96 0.73 0.12
N SER A 23 10.81 1.25 0.57
CA SER A 23 10.70 1.88 1.89
C SER A 23 10.95 0.89 3.02
N LEU A 24 10.38 -0.31 2.91
CA LEU A 24 10.61 -1.36 3.90
C LEU A 24 12.07 -1.78 3.94
N ALA A 25 12.72 -1.87 2.78
CA ALA A 25 14.14 -2.20 2.71
C ALA A 25 15.00 -1.15 3.41
N GLU A 26 14.70 0.13 3.19
CA GLU A 26 15.45 1.22 3.83
C GLU A 26 15.21 1.30 5.34
N LEU A 27 14.01 0.96 5.79
CA LEU A 27 13.69 0.94 7.22
C LEU A 27 14.14 -0.37 7.89
N GLU A 28 14.60 -1.34 7.11
CA GLU A 28 14.98 -2.66 7.60
C GLU A 28 13.84 -3.35 8.36
N ILE A 29 12.62 -3.17 7.86
CA ILE A 29 11.41 -3.77 8.43
C ILE A 29 10.97 -4.95 7.59
N ALA A 30 10.80 -6.12 8.21
CA ALA A 30 10.24 -7.28 7.54
C ALA A 30 8.71 -7.16 7.55
N ALA A 31 8.10 -7.29 6.38
CA ALA A 31 6.65 -7.24 6.25
C ALA A 31 6.20 -8.08 5.06
N ASP A 32 4.98 -8.59 5.14
CA ASP A 32 4.36 -9.28 4.01
C ASP A 32 3.67 -8.24 3.14
N VAL A 33 4.08 -8.14 1.87
CA VAL A 33 3.49 -7.21 0.91
C VAL A 33 2.65 -8.02 -0.06
N LEU A 34 1.35 -7.80 -0.03
CA LEU A 34 0.38 -8.53 -0.86
C LEU A 34 -0.31 -7.57 -1.81
N LYS A 35 -0.70 -8.08 -2.97
CA LYS A 35 -1.50 -7.32 -3.93
C LYS A 35 -2.94 -7.77 -3.84
N VAL A 36 -3.87 -6.83 -3.83
CA VAL A 36 -5.30 -7.10 -3.93
C VAL A 36 -5.75 -6.51 -5.25
N GLU A 37 -5.96 -7.40 -6.23
CA GLU A 37 -6.29 -6.98 -7.61
C GLU A 37 -7.76 -7.21 -7.95
N ASP A 38 -8.47 -8.01 -7.18
CA ASP A 38 -9.90 -8.27 -7.38
C ASP A 38 -10.70 -7.05 -6.96
N ILE A 39 -11.50 -6.52 -7.89
CA ILE A 39 -12.25 -5.29 -7.66
C ILE A 39 -13.25 -5.42 -6.51
N MET A 40 -13.84 -6.58 -6.34
CA MET A 40 -14.79 -6.81 -5.24
C MET A 40 -14.07 -6.73 -3.89
N ASN A 41 -12.90 -7.31 -3.79
CA ASN A 41 -12.10 -7.25 -2.57
C ASN A 41 -11.64 -5.82 -2.29
N ILE A 42 -11.25 -5.08 -3.33
CA ILE A 42 -10.84 -3.68 -3.20
C ILE A 42 -12.01 -2.85 -2.65
N MET A 43 -13.21 -3.06 -3.15
CA MET A 43 -14.40 -2.32 -2.72
C MET A 43 -14.76 -2.60 -1.26
N GLU A 44 -14.45 -3.78 -0.76
CA GLU A 44 -14.70 -4.14 0.64
C GLU A 44 -13.91 -3.25 1.61
N TYR A 45 -12.80 -2.67 1.17
CA TYR A 45 -12.02 -1.72 1.97
C TYR A 45 -12.63 -0.31 1.99
N GLY A 46 -13.68 -0.08 1.21
CA GLY A 46 -14.38 1.20 1.19
C GLY A 46 -13.69 2.30 0.39
N ILE A 47 -12.67 1.96 -0.40
CA ILE A 47 -12.00 2.96 -1.25
C ILE A 47 -12.71 3.07 -2.59
N MET A 48 -12.71 4.27 -3.16
CA MET A 48 -13.33 4.54 -4.45
C MET A 48 -12.31 4.78 -5.55
N ARG A 49 -11.04 4.93 -5.20
CA ARG A 49 -9.96 5.18 -6.16
C ARG A 49 -8.77 4.28 -5.85
N THR A 50 -8.10 3.83 -6.90
CA THR A 50 -6.87 3.07 -6.79
C THR A 50 -5.71 3.93 -7.30
N PRO A 51 -4.49 3.68 -6.83
CA PRO A 51 -4.10 2.64 -5.89
C PRO A 51 -4.46 2.98 -4.46
N GLY A 52 -4.56 1.96 -3.61
CA GLY A 52 -4.77 2.13 -2.18
C GLY A 52 -3.72 1.37 -1.39
N LEU A 53 -3.49 1.82 -0.16
CA LEU A 53 -2.52 1.18 0.73
C LEU A 53 -3.18 0.80 2.05
N VAL A 54 -3.02 -0.46 2.43
CA VAL A 54 -3.55 -1.00 3.68
C VAL A 54 -2.38 -1.50 4.51
N ILE A 55 -2.30 -1.06 5.77
CA ILE A 55 -1.28 -1.52 6.71
C ILE A 55 -2.00 -2.11 7.92
N ASN A 56 -1.72 -3.39 8.19
CA ASN A 56 -2.32 -4.13 9.31
C ASN A 56 -3.85 -4.02 9.35
N GLY A 57 -4.47 -4.12 8.17
CA GLY A 57 -5.92 -4.09 8.04
C GLY A 57 -6.54 -2.70 7.99
N LYS A 58 -5.74 -1.65 8.10
CA LYS A 58 -6.22 -0.27 8.08
C LYS A 58 -5.86 0.41 6.76
N VAL A 59 -6.84 1.01 6.09
CA VAL A 59 -6.60 1.82 4.89
C VAL A 59 -5.95 3.12 5.30
N VAL A 60 -4.71 3.34 4.87
CA VAL A 60 -3.96 4.55 5.24
C VAL A 60 -3.83 5.54 4.08
N LEU A 61 -4.15 5.11 2.86
CA LEU A 61 -3.99 5.93 1.67
C LEU A 61 -4.86 5.39 0.55
N SER A 62 -5.41 6.27 -0.27
CA SER A 62 -6.11 5.87 -1.49
C SER A 62 -6.06 6.97 -2.54
N GLY A 63 -6.05 6.56 -3.82
CA GLY A 63 -6.20 7.46 -4.95
C GLY A 63 -4.95 8.18 -5.43
N ARG A 64 -3.79 7.90 -4.85
CA ARG A 64 -2.53 8.54 -5.28
C ARG A 64 -1.32 7.67 -4.93
N VAL A 65 -0.19 8.01 -5.56
CA VAL A 65 1.10 7.39 -5.23
C VAL A 65 1.87 8.38 -4.35
N PRO A 66 2.12 8.03 -3.08
CA PRO A 66 2.85 8.92 -2.18
C PRO A 66 4.36 8.88 -2.46
N THR A 67 5.07 9.82 -1.87
CA THR A 67 6.54 9.78 -1.88
C THR A 67 7.03 8.68 -0.94
N MET A 68 8.31 8.30 -1.09
CA MET A 68 8.92 7.32 -0.21
C MET A 68 8.91 7.79 1.24
N ASP A 69 9.19 9.06 1.50
CA ASP A 69 9.17 9.61 2.86
C ASP A 69 7.80 9.50 3.50
N GLU A 70 6.76 9.77 2.72
CA GLU A 70 5.37 9.65 3.18
C GLU A 70 5.06 8.20 3.55
N ILE A 71 5.46 7.25 2.72
CA ILE A 71 5.25 5.83 2.99
C ILE A 71 6.02 5.39 4.24
N LYS A 72 7.25 5.83 4.40
CA LYS A 72 8.04 5.52 5.60
C LYS A 72 7.34 6.00 6.87
N ASN A 73 6.78 7.20 6.84
CA ASN A 73 6.06 7.75 7.98
C ASN A 73 4.80 6.93 8.27
N LEU A 74 4.05 6.54 7.24
CA LEU A 74 2.86 5.72 7.40
C LEU A 74 3.18 4.36 7.99
N ILE A 75 4.26 3.75 7.56
CA ILE A 75 4.71 2.46 8.11
C ILE A 75 5.06 2.60 9.58
N ARG A 76 5.80 3.63 9.95
CA ARG A 76 6.20 3.87 11.35
C ARG A 76 4.99 4.12 12.24
N GLN A 77 4.00 4.86 11.76
CA GLN A 77 2.80 5.18 12.52
C GLN A 77 1.90 3.97 12.74
N ASN A 78 2.02 2.93 11.92
CA ASN A 78 1.13 1.77 11.94
C ASN A 78 1.85 0.47 12.31
N GLN A 79 3.05 0.58 12.83
CA GLN A 79 3.78 -0.60 13.34
C GLN A 79 3.11 -1.21 14.57
#